data_0a029c850793d918dbb88c2ee5c46d5e
#
_entry.id   0a029c850793d918dbb88c2ee5c46d5e
#
_cell.length_a   1.000
_cell.length_b   1.000
_cell.length_c   1.000
_cell.angle_alpha   90.00
_cell.angle_beta   90.00
_cell.angle_gamma   90.00
#
_symmetry.space_group_name_H-M   'P 1'
#
loop_
_entity.id
_entity.type
_entity.pdbx_description
1 polymer ?
#
loop_
_entity_poly.entity_id
_entity_poly.type
_entity_poly.pdbx_seq_one_letter_code
_entity_poly.pdbx_strand_id
1 'polypeptide(L)'
;MLEKEIEQREQRKTNRMVKQAGFPKTGNTPFQWEDIQLAPGITRELLLTGQFMENQENLIFYGGVGTGKTYLSTLIGLNVIQQRRKRVKFYTVASLVNKLLDANEKNTLTRLYKQIEKLDLLILDELGYIPLHKQGAELLFQVISMCYEMKSVIVTTNLQFSQ
;
A
#
# COMPACT_ATOMS: atom_id res chain seq x y z
N MET A 1 16.00 14.32 -29.94
CA MET A 1 15.46 13.00 -30.30
C MET A 1 15.74 11.94 -29.27
N LEU A 2 16.97 11.80 -28.83
CA LEU A 2 17.36 10.82 -27.81
C LEU A 2 16.68 11.07 -26.46
N GLU A 3 16.61 12.33 -26.03
CA GLU A 3 15.94 12.73 -24.80
C GLU A 3 14.45 12.37 -24.80
N LYS A 4 13.78 12.57 -25.92
CA LYS A 4 12.36 12.26 -26.08
C LYS A 4 12.09 10.75 -26.01
N GLU A 5 12.98 9.93 -26.53
CA GLU A 5 12.89 8.47 -26.44
C GLU A 5 13.09 7.98 -24.99
N ILE A 6 14.04 8.59 -24.27
CA ILE A 6 14.29 8.29 -22.86
C ILE A 6 13.07 8.64 -22.03
N GLU A 7 12.49 9.83 -22.22
CA GLU A 7 11.28 10.24 -21.52
C GLU A 7 10.11 9.29 -21.78
N GLN A 8 9.93 8.85 -23.03
CA GLN A 8 8.87 7.91 -23.39
C GLN A 8 9.07 6.54 -22.74
N ARG A 9 10.30 6.06 -22.67
CA ARG A 9 10.63 4.80 -21.98
C ARG A 9 10.31 4.90 -20.50
N GLU A 10 10.71 6.00 -19.88
CA GLU A 10 10.48 6.26 -18.45
C GLU A 10 8.99 6.34 -18.16
N GLN A 11 8.23 7.02 -19.02
CA GLN A 11 6.78 7.12 -18.86
C GLN A 11 6.10 5.74 -19.01
N ARG A 12 6.53 4.93 -19.97
CA ARG A 12 6.00 3.57 -20.17
C ARG A 12 6.30 2.69 -18.94
N LYS A 13 7.50 2.81 -18.38
CA LYS A 13 7.91 2.08 -17.19
C LYS A 13 7.04 2.47 -16.00
N THR A 14 6.85 3.77 -15.80
CA THR A 14 5.99 4.30 -14.73
C THR A 14 4.55 3.81 -14.89
N ASN A 15 3.99 3.88 -16.09
CA ASN A 15 2.63 3.41 -16.37
C ASN A 15 2.48 1.92 -16.07
N ARG A 16 3.49 1.12 -16.39
CA ARG A 16 3.51 -0.31 -16.09
C ARG A 16 3.52 -0.55 -14.58
N MET A 17 4.32 0.20 -13.83
CA MET A 17 4.40 0.09 -12.37
C MET A 17 3.07 0.45 -11.73
N VAL A 18 2.40 1.49 -12.19
CA VAL A 18 1.07 1.88 -11.71
C VAL A 18 0.06 0.75 -11.97
N LYS A 19 0.08 0.18 -13.15
CA LYS A 19 -0.82 -0.92 -13.49
C LYS A 19 -0.56 -2.16 -12.63
N GLN A 20 0.71 -2.49 -12.40
CA GLN A 20 1.11 -3.63 -11.59
C GLN A 20 0.78 -3.45 -10.10
N ALA A 21 0.71 -2.21 -9.62
CA ALA A 21 0.39 -1.92 -8.23
C ALA A 21 -1.02 -2.37 -7.84
N GLY A 22 -1.95 -2.39 -8.78
CA GLY A 22 -3.30 -2.89 -8.54
C GLY A 22 -4.17 -1.94 -7.72
N PHE A 23 -4.02 -0.64 -7.91
CA PHE A 23 -4.83 0.34 -7.19
C PHE A 23 -6.30 0.20 -7.52
N PRO A 24 -7.21 0.45 -6.56
CA PRO A 24 -8.64 0.51 -6.84
C PRO A 24 -8.95 1.73 -7.70
N LYS A 25 -10.08 1.68 -8.40
CA LYS A 25 -10.58 2.85 -9.10
C LYS A 25 -11.05 3.86 -8.08
N THR A 26 -10.48 5.06 -8.10
CA THR A 26 -10.94 6.18 -7.28
C THR A 26 -11.94 6.99 -8.11
N GLY A 27 -12.98 7.50 -7.44
CA GLY A 27 -13.94 8.39 -8.09
C GLY A 27 -13.30 9.71 -8.53
N ASN A 28 -14.06 10.50 -9.30
CA ASN A 28 -13.58 11.79 -9.82
C ASN A 28 -13.62 12.92 -8.77
N THR A 29 -14.10 12.64 -7.56
CA THR A 29 -14.20 13.63 -6.49
C THR A 29 -12.80 13.94 -5.96
N PRO A 30 -12.36 15.22 -5.93
CA PRO A 30 -11.07 15.58 -5.35
C PRO A 30 -10.99 15.18 -3.88
N PHE A 31 -9.81 14.78 -3.46
CA PHE A 31 -9.55 14.44 -2.06
C PHE A 31 -9.60 15.70 -1.19
N GLN A 32 -10.35 15.63 -0.09
CA GLN A 32 -10.53 16.75 0.82
C GLN A 32 -9.70 16.55 2.08
N TRP A 33 -8.64 17.33 2.20
CA TRP A 33 -7.74 17.27 3.34
C TRP A 33 -8.36 17.78 4.65
N GLU A 34 -9.40 18.60 4.55
CA GLU A 34 -10.09 19.17 5.71
C GLU A 34 -10.69 18.10 6.63
N ASP A 35 -11.05 16.97 6.06
CA ASP A 35 -11.68 15.87 6.79
C ASP A 35 -10.66 14.94 7.45
N ILE A 36 -9.37 15.21 7.29
CA ILE A 36 -8.30 14.35 7.81
C ILE A 36 -7.55 15.05 8.93
N GLN A 37 -7.43 14.32 10.04
CA GLN A 37 -6.62 14.75 11.17
C GLN A 37 -5.27 14.00 11.11
N LEU A 38 -4.20 14.76 10.93
CA LEU A 38 -2.85 14.21 10.93
C LEU A 38 -2.28 14.22 12.35
N ALA A 39 -1.59 13.16 12.72
CA ALA A 39 -0.89 13.07 13.99
C ALA A 39 0.23 14.13 14.06
N PRO A 40 0.65 14.55 15.26
CA PRO A 40 1.77 15.49 15.42
C PRO A 40 3.02 14.99 14.69
N GLY A 41 3.67 15.89 13.95
CA GLY A 41 4.88 15.56 13.17
C GLY A 41 4.62 14.97 11.80
N ILE A 42 3.38 14.64 11.46
CA ILE A 42 3.01 14.15 10.13
C ILE A 42 2.43 15.29 9.32
N THR A 43 3.03 15.58 8.17
CA THR A 43 2.57 16.62 7.24
C THR A 43 2.10 15.99 5.93
N ARG A 44 1.30 16.75 5.19
CA ARG A 44 0.88 16.35 3.83
C ARG A 44 2.10 16.07 2.95
N GLU A 45 3.10 16.92 3.06
CA GLU A 45 4.35 16.79 2.30
C GLU A 45 5.07 15.47 2.62
N LEU A 46 5.20 15.12 3.90
CA LEU A 46 5.81 13.87 4.34
C LEU A 46 5.13 12.66 3.68
N LEU A 47 3.80 12.67 3.60
CA LEU A 47 3.01 11.59 3.00
C LEU A 47 3.11 11.58 1.48
N LEU A 48 2.86 12.71 0.83
CA LEU A 48 2.76 12.78 -0.63
C LEU A 48 4.10 12.65 -1.34
N THR A 49 5.19 13.09 -0.72
CA THR A 49 6.53 12.96 -1.31
C THR A 49 7.16 11.58 -1.08
N GLY A 50 6.56 10.77 -0.21
CA GLY A 50 7.14 9.48 0.17
C GLY A 50 8.32 9.59 1.12
N GLN A 51 8.54 10.74 1.74
CA GLN A 51 9.64 10.94 2.67
C GLN A 51 9.60 9.95 3.85
N PHE A 52 8.40 9.53 4.26
CA PHE A 52 8.24 8.53 5.33
C PHE A 52 8.93 7.19 4.98
N MET A 53 9.12 6.90 3.70
CA MET A 53 9.75 5.65 3.26
C MET A 53 11.27 5.64 3.44
N GLU A 54 11.89 6.81 3.60
CA GLU A 54 13.36 6.92 3.74
C GLU A 54 13.86 6.18 4.99
N ASN A 55 13.05 6.15 6.05
CA ASN A 55 13.36 5.48 7.30
C ASN A 55 12.51 4.21 7.51
N GLN A 56 11.91 3.66 6.45
CA GLN A 56 11.03 2.50 6.51
C GLN A 56 9.91 2.67 7.56
N GLU A 57 9.36 3.87 7.66
CA GLU A 57 8.25 4.16 8.56
C GLU A 57 6.95 3.58 8.02
N ASN A 58 6.09 3.13 8.93
CA ASN A 58 4.77 2.60 8.60
C ASN A 58 3.70 3.64 8.93
N LEU A 59 2.61 3.62 8.15
CA LEU A 59 1.48 4.52 8.33
C LEU A 59 0.22 3.72 8.62
N ILE A 60 -0.57 4.18 9.57
CA ILE A 60 -1.87 3.61 9.87
C ILE A 60 -2.92 4.70 9.71
N PHE A 61 -3.90 4.46 8.83
CA PHE A 61 -5.04 5.33 8.65
C PHE A 61 -6.27 4.66 9.25
N TYR A 62 -6.86 5.27 10.26
CA TYR A 62 -8.04 4.73 10.92
C TYR A 62 -9.17 5.76 10.91
N GLY A 63 -10.40 5.26 10.92
CA GLY A 63 -11.59 6.09 10.88
C GLY A 63 -12.78 5.33 10.33
N GLY A 64 -13.93 5.94 10.35
CA GLY A 64 -15.16 5.35 9.83
C GLY A 64 -15.12 5.07 8.33
N VAL A 65 -16.09 4.30 7.86
CA VAL A 65 -16.29 4.02 6.43
C VAL A 65 -16.54 5.35 5.69
N GLY A 66 -15.95 5.50 4.51
CA GLY A 66 -16.17 6.68 3.67
C GLY A 66 -15.39 7.93 4.06
N THR A 67 -14.39 7.81 4.94
CA THR A 67 -13.56 8.95 5.37
C THR A 67 -12.36 9.24 4.46
N GLY A 68 -12.20 8.51 3.35
CA GLY A 68 -11.14 8.75 2.37
C GLY A 68 -9.82 8.04 2.61
N LYS A 69 -9.77 7.06 3.52
CA LYS A 69 -8.55 6.31 3.83
C LYS A 69 -7.97 5.58 2.61
N THR A 70 -8.82 4.88 1.88
CA THR A 70 -8.45 4.16 0.66
C THR A 70 -7.95 5.12 -0.42
N TYR A 71 -8.63 6.25 -0.57
CA TYR A 71 -8.25 7.28 -1.54
C TYR A 71 -6.88 7.85 -1.22
N LEU A 72 -6.64 8.20 0.05
CA LEU A 72 -5.35 8.75 0.48
C LEU A 72 -4.22 7.75 0.26
N SER A 73 -4.41 6.49 0.63
CA SER A 73 -3.42 5.44 0.41
C SER A 73 -3.08 5.27 -1.07
N THR A 74 -4.09 5.31 -1.94
CA THR A 74 -3.93 5.24 -3.40
C THR A 74 -3.15 6.45 -3.92
N LEU A 75 -3.50 7.65 -3.45
CA LEU A 75 -2.82 8.88 -3.85
C LEU A 75 -1.35 8.87 -3.47
N ILE A 76 -1.03 8.43 -2.26
CA ILE A 76 0.36 8.28 -1.80
C ILE A 76 1.10 7.27 -2.68
N GLY A 77 0.51 6.12 -2.93
CA GLY A 77 1.12 5.08 -3.77
C GLY A 77 1.40 5.55 -5.18
N LEU A 78 0.45 6.27 -5.80
CA LEU A 78 0.63 6.85 -7.13
C LEU A 78 1.78 7.85 -7.16
N ASN A 79 1.82 8.77 -6.18
CA ASN A 79 2.88 9.78 -6.09
C ASN A 79 4.26 9.16 -5.89
N VAL A 80 4.36 8.14 -5.05
CA VAL A 80 5.62 7.44 -4.79
C VAL A 80 6.15 6.75 -6.04
N ILE A 81 5.27 6.15 -6.85
CA ILE A 81 5.67 5.57 -8.13
C ILE A 81 6.14 6.66 -9.10
N GLN A 82 5.36 7.73 -9.25
CA GLN A 82 5.64 8.78 -10.23
C GLN A 82 6.87 9.60 -9.89
N GLN A 83 7.07 9.92 -8.61
CA GLN A 83 8.16 10.81 -8.18
C GLN A 83 9.43 10.05 -7.79
N ARG A 84 9.30 8.87 -7.22
CA ARG A 84 10.45 8.11 -6.69
C ARG A 84 10.68 6.78 -7.39
N ARG A 85 9.78 6.37 -8.28
CA ARG A 85 9.85 5.10 -9.02
C ARG A 85 10.00 3.89 -8.12
N LYS A 86 9.34 3.93 -6.99
CA LYS A 86 9.31 2.83 -6.03
C LYS A 86 8.31 1.79 -6.47
N ARG A 87 8.55 0.55 -6.08
CA ARG A 87 7.66 -0.58 -6.33
C ARG A 87 6.59 -0.61 -5.26
N VAL A 88 5.34 -0.46 -5.67
CA VAL A 88 4.19 -0.40 -4.77
C VAL A 88 3.21 -1.51 -5.12
N LYS A 89 2.62 -2.12 -4.12
CA LYS A 89 1.52 -3.05 -4.31
C LYS A 89 0.38 -2.70 -3.35
N PHE A 90 -0.82 -2.66 -3.89
CA PHE A 90 -2.06 -2.44 -3.15
C PHE A 90 -2.84 -3.74 -3.06
N TYR A 91 -3.20 -4.13 -1.84
CA TYR A 91 -4.11 -5.22 -1.57
C TYR A 91 -5.15 -4.79 -0.56
N THR A 92 -6.41 -5.21 -0.73
CA THR A 92 -7.27 -5.32 0.44
C THR A 92 -6.74 -6.48 1.29
N VAL A 93 -6.88 -6.39 2.60
CA VAL A 93 -6.43 -7.47 3.50
C VAL A 93 -7.09 -8.80 3.11
N ALA A 94 -8.40 -8.77 2.81
CA ALA A 94 -9.12 -9.98 2.40
C ALA A 94 -8.53 -10.59 1.13
N SER A 95 -8.19 -9.79 0.12
CA SER A 95 -7.63 -10.31 -1.13
C SER A 95 -6.23 -10.88 -0.95
N LEU A 96 -5.40 -10.24 -0.13
CA LEU A 96 -4.06 -10.77 0.17
C LEU A 96 -4.14 -12.08 0.94
N VAL A 97 -5.01 -12.16 1.96
CA VAL A 97 -5.19 -13.39 2.74
C VAL A 97 -5.65 -14.53 1.85
N ASN A 98 -6.62 -14.30 0.96
CA ASN A 98 -7.07 -15.31 0.01
C ASN A 98 -5.94 -15.77 -0.91
N LYS A 99 -5.12 -14.84 -1.38
CA LYS A 99 -3.97 -15.16 -2.22
C LYS A 99 -2.91 -15.97 -1.48
N LEU A 100 -2.67 -15.64 -0.21
CA LEU A 100 -1.74 -16.38 0.66
C LEU A 100 -2.23 -17.80 0.92
N LEU A 101 -3.51 -17.99 1.24
CA LEU A 101 -4.10 -19.29 1.45
C LEU A 101 -4.03 -20.15 0.19
N ASP A 102 -4.36 -19.59 -0.96
CA ASP A 102 -4.28 -20.29 -2.25
C ASP A 102 -2.84 -20.70 -2.56
N ALA A 103 -1.88 -19.79 -2.39
CA ALA A 103 -0.47 -20.08 -2.60
C ALA A 103 0.04 -21.17 -1.66
N ASN A 104 -0.44 -21.18 -0.41
CA ASN A 104 -0.08 -22.20 0.57
C ASN A 104 -0.57 -23.59 0.14
N GLU A 105 -1.80 -23.70 -0.36
CA GLU A 105 -2.35 -24.95 -0.89
C GLU A 105 -1.59 -25.44 -2.12
N LYS A 106 -1.19 -24.53 -3.00
CA LYS A 106 -0.48 -24.85 -4.25
C LYS A 106 1.04 -24.97 -4.10
N ASN A 107 1.56 -24.86 -2.89
CA ASN A 107 3.00 -24.86 -2.61
C ASN A 107 3.78 -23.77 -3.36
N THR A 108 3.16 -22.61 -3.59
CA THR A 108 3.77 -21.44 -4.24
C THR A 108 3.98 -20.27 -3.30
N LEU A 109 3.86 -20.49 -2.00
CA LEU A 109 3.93 -19.42 -0.98
C LEU A 109 5.30 -18.73 -1.00
N THR A 110 6.38 -19.48 -1.14
CA THR A 110 7.74 -18.92 -1.22
C THR A 110 7.88 -17.93 -2.37
N ARG A 111 7.28 -18.24 -3.52
CA ARG A 111 7.28 -17.33 -4.68
C ARG A 111 6.54 -16.03 -4.37
N LEU A 112 5.39 -16.13 -3.72
CA LEU A 112 4.61 -14.95 -3.33
C LEU A 112 5.38 -14.08 -2.33
N TYR A 113 6.00 -14.69 -1.34
CA TYR A 113 6.84 -13.96 -0.38
C TYR A 113 7.99 -13.23 -1.07
N LYS A 114 8.65 -13.88 -2.03
CA LYS A 114 9.73 -13.22 -2.80
C LYS A 114 9.23 -12.02 -3.60
N GLN A 115 8.01 -12.10 -4.15
CA GLN A 115 7.41 -10.96 -4.84
C GLN A 115 7.16 -9.80 -3.88
N ILE A 116 6.68 -10.09 -2.68
CA ILE A 116 6.43 -9.06 -1.64
C ILE A 116 7.76 -8.48 -1.15
N GLU A 117 8.79 -9.27 -0.99
CA GLU A 117 10.12 -8.80 -0.58
C GLU A 117 10.69 -7.73 -1.52
N LYS A 118 10.37 -7.80 -2.80
CA LYS A 118 10.86 -6.84 -3.80
C LYS A 118 10.15 -5.50 -3.78
N LEU A 119 9.05 -5.38 -3.03
CA LEU A 119 8.31 -4.13 -2.92
C LEU A 119 9.03 -3.14 -2.02
N ASP A 120 8.87 -1.87 -2.32
CA ASP A 120 9.30 -0.77 -1.46
C ASP A 120 8.18 -0.30 -0.54
N LEU A 121 6.93 -0.41 -1.00
CA LEU A 121 5.73 -0.02 -0.26
C LEU A 121 4.64 -1.06 -0.47
N LEU A 122 4.09 -1.56 0.64
CA LEU A 122 2.92 -2.42 0.65
C LEU A 122 1.75 -1.68 1.27
N ILE A 123 0.63 -1.59 0.55
CA ILE A 123 -0.60 -1.00 1.06
C ILE A 123 -1.59 -2.12 1.37
N LEU A 124 -2.03 -2.18 2.62
CA LEU A 124 -3.00 -3.14 3.13
C LEU A 124 -4.27 -2.38 3.51
N ASP A 125 -5.27 -2.46 2.66
CA ASP A 125 -6.53 -1.75 2.83
C ASP A 125 -7.56 -2.60 3.55
N GLU A 126 -8.40 -1.96 4.35
CA GLU A 126 -9.55 -2.58 5.01
C GLU A 126 -9.19 -3.68 6.03
N LEU A 127 -8.14 -3.46 6.82
CA LEU A 127 -7.83 -4.37 7.92
C LEU A 127 -8.96 -4.35 8.96
N GLY A 128 -9.44 -5.53 9.33
CA GLY A 128 -10.46 -5.68 10.35
C GLY A 128 -11.90 -5.54 9.86
N TYR A 129 -12.13 -5.31 8.56
CA TYR A 129 -13.48 -5.24 7.99
C TYR A 129 -14.16 -6.61 7.99
N ILE A 130 -13.38 -7.68 7.83
CA ILE A 130 -13.86 -9.06 7.82
C ILE A 130 -12.99 -9.86 8.80
N PRO A 131 -13.60 -10.72 9.65
CA PRO A 131 -12.83 -11.58 10.54
C PRO A 131 -11.94 -12.53 9.74
N LEU A 132 -10.70 -12.73 10.19
CA LEU A 132 -9.75 -13.65 9.58
C LEU A 132 -9.76 -14.99 10.31
N HIS A 133 -9.74 -16.08 9.56
CA HIS A 133 -9.48 -17.40 10.13
C HIS A 133 -8.03 -17.48 10.61
N LYS A 134 -7.78 -18.36 11.59
CA LYS A 134 -6.47 -18.50 12.21
C LYS A 134 -5.32 -18.65 11.23
N GLN A 135 -5.47 -19.54 10.24
CA GLN A 135 -4.43 -19.79 9.24
C GLN A 135 -4.17 -18.54 8.37
N GLY A 136 -5.22 -17.86 7.95
CA GLY A 136 -5.10 -16.63 7.18
C GLY A 136 -4.42 -15.52 7.97
N ALA A 137 -4.76 -15.37 9.23
CA ALA A 137 -4.13 -14.41 10.13
C ALA A 137 -2.65 -14.70 10.34
N GLU A 138 -2.27 -15.97 10.50
CA GLU A 138 -0.87 -16.39 10.65
C GLU A 138 -0.05 -16.06 9.40
N LEU A 139 -0.58 -16.34 8.21
CA LEU A 139 0.09 -16.04 6.95
C LEU A 139 0.23 -14.53 6.73
N LEU A 140 -0.80 -13.75 7.05
CA LEU A 140 -0.73 -12.29 6.99
C LEU A 140 0.32 -11.76 7.96
N PHE A 141 0.35 -12.28 9.17
CA PHE A 141 1.34 -11.88 10.18
C PHE A 141 2.77 -12.14 9.70
N GLN A 142 3.01 -13.25 9.01
CA GLN A 142 4.31 -13.55 8.39
C GLN A 142 4.70 -12.48 7.38
N VAL A 143 3.76 -12.03 6.54
CA VAL A 143 4.02 -10.94 5.59
C VAL A 143 4.39 -9.65 6.31
N ILE A 144 3.63 -9.27 7.33
CA ILE A 144 3.89 -8.04 8.10
C ILE A 144 5.26 -8.12 8.78
N SER A 145 5.58 -9.26 9.39
CA SER A 145 6.88 -9.48 10.04
C SER A 145 8.05 -9.38 9.05
N MET A 146 7.86 -9.92 7.86
CA MET A 146 8.87 -9.86 6.78
C MET A 146 9.09 -8.42 6.30
N CYS A 147 8.05 -7.59 6.33
CA CYS A 147 8.14 -6.19 5.92
C CYS A 147 8.75 -5.28 6.99
N TYR A 148 8.72 -5.70 8.25
CA TYR A 148 9.17 -4.88 9.38
C TYR A 148 10.62 -4.45 9.21
N GLU A 149 10.89 -3.15 9.36
CA GLU A 149 12.20 -2.51 9.19
C GLU A 149 12.84 -2.65 7.80
N MET A 150 12.24 -3.41 6.89
CA MET A 150 12.78 -3.63 5.54
C MET A 150 12.14 -2.74 4.49
N LYS A 151 10.90 -2.34 4.72
CA LYS A 151 10.11 -1.50 3.81
C LYS A 151 9.02 -0.78 4.58
N SER A 152 8.29 0.08 3.88
CA SER A 152 7.14 0.76 4.47
C SER A 152 5.85 0.01 4.16
N VAL A 153 4.93 0.04 5.13
CA VAL A 153 3.59 -0.50 4.99
C VAL A 153 2.58 0.58 5.34
N ILE A 154 1.55 0.73 4.52
CA ILE A 154 0.38 1.56 4.86
C ILE A 154 -0.77 0.61 5.14
N VAL A 155 -1.39 0.78 6.30
CA VAL A 155 -2.57 0.01 6.69
C VAL A 155 -3.75 0.95 6.85
N THR A 156 -4.89 0.62 6.26
CA THR A 156 -6.14 1.31 6.55
C THR A 156 -7.06 0.40 7.35
N THR A 157 -7.79 0.96 8.29
CA THR A 157 -8.67 0.19 9.14
C THR A 157 -9.85 1.05 9.62
N ASN A 158 -10.98 0.41 9.85
CA ASN A 158 -12.13 1.04 10.52
C ASN A 158 -12.15 0.75 12.03
N LEU A 159 -11.19 -0.03 12.52
CA LEU A 159 -11.10 -0.32 13.94
C LEU A 159 -10.70 0.95 14.69
N GLN A 160 -11.36 1.19 15.82
CA GLN A 160 -10.97 2.26 16.72
C GLN A 160 -9.94 1.70 17.71
N PHE A 161 -8.84 2.42 17.88
CA PHE A 161 -7.93 2.09 18.95
C PHE A 161 -8.61 2.49 20.26
N SER A 162 -8.91 1.52 21.10
CA SER A 162 -9.39 1.80 22.47
C SER A 162 -8.27 2.51 23.22
N GLN A 163 -8.60 3.65 23.79
CA GLN A 163 -7.69 4.40 24.65
C GLN A 163 -7.38 3.61 25.94
#